data_02b8ee6a512b24485206018b4d218970
#
_entry.id   02b8ee6a512b24485206018b4d218970
#
_cell.length_a   1.000
_cell.length_b   1.000
_cell.length_c   1.000
_cell.angle_alpha   90.00
_cell.angle_beta   90.00
_cell.angle_gamma   90.00
#
_symmetry.space_group_name_H-M   'P 1'
#
loop_
_entity.id
_entity.type
_entity.pdbx_description
1 polymer ?
#
loop_
_entity_poly.entity_id
_entity_poly.type
_entity_poly.pdbx_seq_one_letter_code
_entity_poly.pdbx_strand_id
1 'polypeptide(L)'
;SEMKSSFASQADLDLLENSGFTYKGQPTLAGVMVLSDFPQKYFGNFYISAAVYDANTETARVLDGEHIDGNISTMLDAAMRFVNRNIRHSIHFNEAKRVDIKQYPDIALRELILNALLHRDYGRYSEGRCINLMVYPDKIVIASPGLLYGNMTLEDLDTAGYSREVRNPAITNSLEFLSQTENKGTGIR
;
A
#
# COMPACT_ATOMS: atom_id res chain seq x y z
N SER A 1 -26.27 9.38 -31.80
CA SER A 1 -25.95 8.94 -30.42
C SER A 1 -25.02 9.98 -29.80
N GLU A 2 -25.62 10.97 -29.12
CA GLU A 2 -24.90 12.00 -28.39
C GLU A 2 -24.27 11.36 -27.15
N MET A 3 -22.94 11.25 -27.14
CA MET A 3 -22.19 11.01 -25.91
C MET A 3 -22.38 12.24 -25.00
N LYS A 4 -23.30 12.15 -24.05
CA LYS A 4 -23.32 13.07 -22.93
C LYS A 4 -22.03 12.87 -22.14
N SER A 5 -21.01 13.71 -22.37
CA SER A 5 -19.93 13.86 -21.40
C SER A 5 -20.57 14.43 -20.15
N SER A 6 -20.67 13.64 -19.10
CA SER A 6 -21.06 14.16 -17.80
C SER A 6 -19.90 15.03 -17.32
N PHE A 7 -20.00 16.34 -17.56
CA PHE A 7 -19.10 17.28 -16.90
C PHE A 7 -19.34 17.18 -15.41
N ALA A 8 -18.28 16.95 -14.65
CA ALA A 8 -18.34 17.08 -13.21
C ALA A 8 -18.89 18.46 -12.85
N SER A 9 -19.72 18.54 -11.84
CA SER A 9 -20.23 19.84 -11.36
C SER A 9 -19.07 20.67 -10.84
N GLN A 10 -19.21 22.01 -10.78
CA GLN A 10 -18.19 22.87 -10.16
C GLN A 10 -17.88 22.43 -8.73
N ALA A 11 -18.91 22.00 -7.99
CA ALA A 11 -18.75 21.47 -6.63
C ALA A 11 -17.88 20.21 -6.58
N ASP A 12 -17.96 19.31 -7.59
CA ASP A 12 -17.12 18.13 -7.65
C ASP A 12 -15.65 18.49 -7.95
N LEU A 13 -15.42 19.46 -8.82
CA LEU A 13 -14.07 19.95 -9.11
C LEU A 13 -13.44 20.63 -7.89
N ASP A 14 -14.19 21.47 -7.19
CA ASP A 14 -13.75 22.11 -5.96
C ASP A 14 -13.44 21.09 -4.85
N LEU A 15 -14.23 20.02 -4.76
CA LEU A 15 -13.99 18.92 -3.83
C LEU A 15 -12.68 18.21 -4.15
N LEU A 16 -12.41 17.88 -5.40
CA LEU A 16 -11.16 17.24 -5.82
C LEU A 16 -9.94 18.12 -5.54
N GLU A 17 -10.05 19.42 -5.75
CA GLU A 17 -8.96 20.37 -5.49
C GLU A 17 -8.73 20.57 -3.99
N ASN A 18 -9.80 20.74 -3.21
CA ASN A 18 -9.72 20.88 -1.75
C ASN A 18 -9.19 19.62 -1.05
N SER A 19 -9.43 18.43 -1.64
CA SER A 19 -8.92 17.15 -1.15
C SER A 19 -7.50 16.85 -1.63
N GLY A 20 -6.87 17.72 -2.43
CA GLY A 20 -5.52 17.55 -2.94
C GLY A 20 -5.38 16.53 -4.08
N PHE A 21 -6.50 16.05 -4.65
CA PHE A 21 -6.48 15.13 -5.78
C PHE A 21 -6.14 15.82 -7.10
N THR A 22 -6.46 17.11 -7.19
CA THR A 22 -6.09 17.97 -8.32
C THR A 22 -5.42 19.25 -7.80
N TYR A 23 -4.66 19.88 -8.68
CA TYR A 23 -4.07 21.20 -8.47
C TYR A 23 -4.16 21.99 -9.78
N LYS A 24 -4.82 23.13 -9.78
CA LYS A 24 -5.09 23.94 -10.98
C LYS A 24 -5.68 23.13 -12.13
N GLY A 25 -6.65 22.25 -11.80
CA GLY A 25 -7.34 21.39 -12.74
C GLY A 25 -6.51 20.22 -13.29
N GLN A 26 -5.29 20.00 -12.80
CA GLN A 26 -4.43 18.87 -13.19
C GLN A 26 -4.39 17.83 -12.05
N PRO A 27 -4.38 16.52 -12.38
CA PRO A 27 -4.23 15.48 -11.38
C PRO A 27 -2.89 15.61 -10.64
N THR A 28 -2.92 15.48 -9.32
CA THR A 28 -1.71 15.34 -8.51
C THR A 28 -1.23 13.89 -8.50
N LEU A 29 0.01 13.63 -8.04
CA LEU A 29 0.47 12.27 -7.78
C LEU A 29 -0.48 11.54 -6.81
N ALA A 30 -0.93 12.21 -5.73
CA ALA A 30 -1.88 11.65 -4.80
C ALA A 30 -3.21 11.29 -5.48
N GLY A 31 -3.75 12.19 -6.31
CA GLY A 31 -4.96 11.92 -7.07
C GLY A 31 -4.84 10.71 -7.99
N VAL A 32 -3.72 10.58 -8.71
CA VAL A 32 -3.48 9.42 -9.59
C VAL A 32 -3.30 8.13 -8.78
N MET A 33 -2.49 8.14 -7.72
CA MET A 33 -2.18 6.94 -6.94
C MET A 33 -3.37 6.44 -6.10
N VAL A 34 -4.31 7.32 -5.77
CA VAL A 34 -5.44 6.99 -4.90
C VAL A 34 -6.72 6.73 -5.70
N LEU A 35 -6.99 7.53 -6.74
CA LEU A 35 -8.28 7.48 -7.46
C LEU A 35 -8.21 6.78 -8.83
N SER A 36 -7.03 6.68 -9.47
CA SER A 36 -6.94 6.01 -10.77
C SER A 36 -7.00 4.49 -10.61
N ASP A 37 -7.74 3.81 -11.47
CA ASP A 37 -7.77 2.35 -11.50
C ASP A 37 -6.41 1.75 -11.89
N PHE A 38 -5.63 2.48 -12.73
CA PHE A 38 -4.35 2.01 -13.22
C PHE A 38 -3.30 3.13 -13.27
N PRO A 39 -2.74 3.54 -12.12
CA PRO A 39 -1.68 4.54 -12.03
C PRO A 39 -0.42 4.19 -12.83
N GLN A 40 -0.13 2.89 -13.00
CA GLN A 40 1.06 2.36 -13.68
C GLN A 40 1.10 2.72 -15.17
N LYS A 41 -0.02 3.14 -15.75
CA LYS A 41 -0.05 3.73 -17.08
C LYS A 41 0.85 4.97 -17.19
N TYR A 42 0.97 5.72 -16.09
CA TYR A 42 1.74 6.95 -16.00
C TYR A 42 3.07 6.75 -15.28
N PHE A 43 3.10 5.81 -14.33
CA PHE A 43 4.22 5.55 -13.43
C PHE A 43 4.53 4.04 -13.42
N GLY A 44 5.12 3.54 -14.51
CA GLY A 44 5.24 2.11 -14.80
C GLY A 44 5.87 1.25 -13.70
N ASN A 45 6.70 1.81 -12.82
CA ASN A 45 7.35 1.07 -11.74
C ASN A 45 6.73 1.29 -10.34
N PHE A 46 5.57 1.94 -10.26
CA PHE A 46 4.88 2.16 -8.98
C PHE A 46 3.94 0.99 -8.65
N TYR A 47 4.51 -0.20 -8.58
CA TYR A 47 3.84 -1.47 -8.27
C TYR A 47 4.58 -2.22 -7.15
N ILE A 48 4.01 -3.33 -6.68
CA ILE A 48 4.65 -4.26 -5.76
C ILE A 48 5.03 -5.52 -6.54
N SER A 49 6.32 -5.88 -6.52
CA SER A 49 6.82 -7.19 -6.95
C SER A 49 6.80 -8.13 -5.76
N ALA A 50 5.91 -9.11 -5.77
CA ALA A 50 5.76 -10.09 -4.70
C ALA A 50 6.36 -11.44 -5.11
N ALA A 51 7.10 -12.08 -4.21
CA ALA A 51 7.69 -13.40 -4.44
C ALA A 51 7.74 -14.24 -3.15
N VAL A 52 7.61 -15.56 -3.30
CA VAL A 52 7.78 -16.56 -2.25
C VAL A 52 9.03 -17.38 -2.54
N TYR A 53 9.87 -17.58 -1.56
CA TYR A 53 11.13 -18.30 -1.66
C TYR A 53 11.10 -19.60 -0.84
N ASP A 54 11.74 -20.65 -1.35
CA ASP A 54 11.85 -21.95 -0.68
C ASP A 54 12.88 -21.98 0.47
N ALA A 55 13.81 -21.03 0.49
CA ALA A 55 14.89 -20.94 1.47
C ALA A 55 15.32 -19.49 1.74
N ASN A 56 16.13 -19.29 2.79
CA ASN A 56 16.72 -17.99 3.18
C ASN A 56 18.12 -17.78 2.58
N THR A 57 18.39 -18.30 1.40
CA THR A 57 19.70 -18.25 0.75
C THR A 57 19.62 -17.47 -0.56
N GLU A 58 20.77 -16.97 -1.03
CA GLU A 58 20.87 -16.28 -2.33
C GLU A 58 20.51 -17.18 -3.53
N THR A 59 20.60 -18.50 -3.34
CA THR A 59 20.24 -19.50 -4.37
C THR A 59 18.81 -20.03 -4.22
N ALA A 60 17.99 -19.39 -3.36
CA ALA A 60 16.61 -19.78 -3.13
C ALA A 60 15.79 -19.71 -4.42
N ARG A 61 14.94 -20.70 -4.63
CA ARG A 61 14.02 -20.74 -5.78
C ARG A 61 12.75 -19.97 -5.44
N VAL A 62 12.21 -19.28 -6.45
CA VAL A 62 10.89 -18.67 -6.37
C VAL A 62 9.83 -19.76 -6.52
N LEU A 63 8.98 -19.91 -5.53
CA LEU A 63 7.86 -20.85 -5.51
C LEU A 63 6.57 -20.25 -6.08
N ASP A 64 6.33 -18.98 -5.81
CA ASP A 64 5.18 -18.20 -6.31
C ASP A 64 5.61 -16.75 -6.51
N GLY A 65 4.99 -16.06 -7.44
CA GLY A 65 5.27 -14.66 -7.71
C GLY A 65 4.09 -13.94 -8.33
N GLU A 66 3.97 -12.65 -8.00
CA GLU A 66 2.88 -11.80 -8.50
C GLU A 66 3.37 -10.38 -8.75
N HIS A 67 2.94 -9.81 -9.87
CA HIS A 67 3.05 -8.39 -10.16
C HIS A 67 1.76 -7.72 -9.71
N ILE A 68 1.83 -6.90 -8.66
CA ILE A 68 0.68 -6.28 -8.03
C ILE A 68 0.65 -4.80 -8.40
N ASP A 69 -0.29 -4.42 -9.24
CA ASP A 69 -0.54 -3.05 -9.71
C ASP A 69 -1.92 -2.53 -9.27
N GLY A 70 -2.30 -1.35 -9.75
CA GLY A 70 -3.50 -0.63 -9.36
C GLY A 70 -3.23 0.54 -8.44
N ASN A 71 -4.28 1.14 -7.89
CA ASN A 71 -4.14 2.20 -6.89
C ASN A 71 -3.67 1.64 -5.53
N ILE A 72 -3.38 2.53 -4.59
CA ILE A 72 -2.81 2.14 -3.29
C ILE A 72 -3.70 1.14 -2.55
N SER A 73 -5.02 1.35 -2.52
CA SER A 73 -5.96 0.43 -1.85
C SER A 73 -5.98 -0.93 -2.53
N THR A 74 -6.03 -0.97 -3.86
CA THR A 74 -5.98 -2.21 -4.65
C THR A 74 -4.69 -2.97 -4.43
N MET A 75 -3.55 -2.28 -4.46
CA MET A 75 -2.24 -2.90 -4.20
C MET A 75 -2.13 -3.44 -2.77
N LEU A 76 -2.61 -2.70 -1.78
CA LEU A 76 -2.63 -3.15 -0.39
C LEU A 76 -3.43 -4.45 -0.22
N ASP A 77 -4.66 -4.48 -0.75
CA ASP A 77 -5.53 -5.65 -0.63
C ASP A 77 -5.00 -6.86 -1.41
N ALA A 78 -4.41 -6.64 -2.59
CA ALA A 78 -3.78 -7.70 -3.37
C ALA A 78 -2.53 -8.26 -2.67
N ALA A 79 -1.68 -7.40 -2.10
CA ALA A 79 -0.51 -7.81 -1.32
C ALA A 79 -0.90 -8.61 -0.07
N MET A 80 -1.96 -8.18 0.64
CA MET A 80 -2.51 -8.95 1.77
C MET A 80 -3.01 -10.33 1.35
N ARG A 81 -3.73 -10.43 0.22
CA ARG A 81 -4.16 -11.73 -0.33
C ARG A 81 -2.97 -12.60 -0.72
N PHE A 82 -1.94 -12.02 -1.36
CA PHE A 82 -0.73 -12.74 -1.73
C PHE A 82 -0.04 -13.34 -0.51
N VAL A 83 0.20 -12.55 0.53
CA VAL A 83 0.84 -13.02 1.77
C VAL A 83 -0.02 -14.09 2.43
N ASN A 84 -1.32 -13.83 2.64
CA ASN A 84 -2.21 -14.74 3.34
C ASN A 84 -2.36 -16.12 2.67
N ARG A 85 -2.27 -16.22 1.34
CA ARG A 85 -2.32 -17.52 0.64
C ARG A 85 -1.00 -18.29 0.74
N ASN A 86 0.12 -17.59 1.03
CA ASN A 86 1.45 -18.16 0.99
C ASN A 86 2.08 -18.39 2.38
N ILE A 87 1.54 -17.77 3.44
CA ILE A 87 1.99 -18.04 4.81
C ILE A 87 1.44 -19.35 5.33
N ARG A 88 2.24 -20.05 6.13
CA ARG A 88 1.81 -21.28 6.80
C ARG A 88 0.86 -20.95 7.94
N HIS A 89 -0.24 -21.69 8.02
CA HIS A 89 -1.13 -21.66 9.17
C HIS A 89 -0.78 -22.82 10.12
N SER A 90 -0.48 -22.52 11.37
CA SER A 90 -0.35 -23.53 12.41
C SER A 90 -1.74 -23.90 12.95
N ILE A 91 -2.07 -25.19 12.92
CA ILE A 91 -3.32 -25.69 13.51
C ILE A 91 -2.99 -26.15 14.92
N HIS A 92 -3.55 -25.49 15.91
CA HIS A 92 -3.51 -25.94 17.29
C HIS A 92 -4.90 -26.43 17.72
N PHE A 93 -4.93 -27.60 18.37
CA PHE A 93 -6.15 -28.13 19.00
C PHE A 93 -6.11 -27.74 20.48
N ASN A 94 -7.01 -26.87 20.89
CA ASN A 94 -7.21 -26.53 22.30
C ASN A 94 -8.59 -26.99 22.72
N GLU A 95 -8.67 -27.90 23.69
CA GLU A 95 -9.91 -28.41 24.27
C GLU A 95 -11.02 -28.74 23.25
N ALA A 96 -10.69 -29.57 22.24
CA ALA A 96 -11.60 -30.01 21.17
C ALA A 96 -12.07 -28.91 20.20
N LYS A 97 -11.49 -27.72 20.22
CA LYS A 97 -11.69 -26.69 19.19
C LYS A 97 -10.46 -26.51 18.32
N ARG A 98 -10.67 -26.51 17.01
CA ARG A 98 -9.63 -26.14 16.04
C ARG A 98 -9.41 -24.64 16.10
N VAL A 99 -8.19 -24.22 16.42
CA VAL A 99 -7.78 -22.81 16.37
C VAL A 99 -6.69 -22.68 15.31
N ASP A 100 -7.00 -21.97 14.23
CA ASP A 100 -6.02 -21.63 13.20
C ASP A 100 -5.24 -20.40 13.69
N ILE A 101 -3.97 -20.58 14.03
CA ILE A 101 -3.08 -19.48 14.44
C ILE A 101 -2.32 -19.03 13.21
N LYS A 102 -2.54 -17.79 12.80
CA LYS A 102 -1.75 -17.16 11.74
C LYS A 102 -0.34 -16.87 12.26
N GLN A 103 0.65 -17.13 11.43
CA GLN A 103 2.06 -16.86 11.75
C GLN A 103 2.32 -15.36 12.00
N TYR A 104 1.61 -14.50 11.28
CA TYR A 104 1.68 -13.04 11.42
C TYR A 104 0.28 -12.46 11.62
N PRO A 105 0.10 -11.48 12.53
CA PRO A 105 -1.15 -10.75 12.69
C PRO A 105 -1.48 -9.92 11.44
N ASP A 106 -2.72 -10.01 10.94
CA ASP A 106 -3.17 -9.27 9.74
C ASP A 106 -3.00 -7.76 9.91
N ILE A 107 -3.24 -7.24 11.12
CA ILE A 107 -3.11 -5.81 11.43
C ILE A 107 -1.66 -5.36 11.23
N ALA A 108 -0.69 -6.12 11.72
CA ALA A 108 0.72 -5.78 11.57
C ALA A 108 1.19 -5.86 10.11
N LEU A 109 0.77 -6.89 9.37
CA LEU A 109 1.07 -7.02 7.95
C LEU A 109 0.48 -5.86 7.13
N ARG A 110 -0.79 -5.54 7.38
CA ARG A 110 -1.48 -4.43 6.70
C ARG A 110 -0.76 -3.11 6.95
N GLU A 111 -0.37 -2.85 8.19
CA GLU A 111 0.37 -1.64 8.56
C GLU A 111 1.74 -1.57 7.86
N LEU A 112 2.50 -2.67 7.83
CA LEU A 112 3.81 -2.71 7.18
C LEU A 112 3.72 -2.50 5.66
N ILE A 113 2.75 -3.14 5.00
CA ILE A 113 2.53 -2.97 3.55
C ILE A 113 2.07 -1.55 3.25
N LEU A 114 1.12 -1.02 4.04
CA LEU A 114 0.64 0.35 3.89
C LEU A 114 1.77 1.35 4.09
N ASN A 115 2.60 1.18 5.12
CA ASN A 115 3.77 2.03 5.37
C ASN A 115 4.77 1.99 4.20
N ALA A 116 5.01 0.82 3.59
CA ALA A 116 5.85 0.71 2.41
C ALA A 116 5.31 1.51 1.22
N LEU A 117 3.98 1.57 1.05
CA LEU A 117 3.31 2.36 0.01
C LEU A 117 3.33 3.87 0.34
N LEU A 118 3.00 4.25 1.59
CA LEU A 118 2.92 5.65 2.01
C LEU A 118 4.28 6.34 2.11
N HIS A 119 5.32 5.61 2.54
CA HIS A 119 6.67 6.14 2.72
C HIS A 119 7.61 5.87 1.55
N ARG A 120 7.11 5.23 0.46
CA ARG A 120 7.87 5.08 -0.77
C ARG A 120 8.36 6.44 -1.25
N ASP A 121 9.60 6.48 -1.72
CA ASP A 121 10.09 7.62 -2.48
C ASP A 121 9.50 7.58 -3.90
N TYR A 122 8.54 8.47 -4.17
CA TYR A 122 7.92 8.66 -5.48
C TYR A 122 8.69 9.66 -6.35
N GLY A 123 9.85 10.10 -5.90
CA GLY A 123 10.70 11.05 -6.59
C GLY A 123 11.44 10.42 -7.77
N ARG A 124 12.01 11.31 -8.60
CA ARG A 124 12.69 10.98 -9.86
C ARG A 124 13.81 9.94 -9.73
N TYR A 125 14.53 9.94 -8.62
CA TYR A 125 15.65 9.00 -8.40
C TYR A 125 15.21 7.58 -8.05
N SER A 126 13.95 7.40 -7.67
CA SER A 126 13.35 6.11 -7.32
C SER A 126 12.33 5.63 -8.36
N GLU A 127 12.13 6.38 -9.45
CA GLU A 127 11.13 6.10 -10.48
C GLU A 127 11.31 4.72 -11.15
N GLY A 128 12.57 4.27 -11.32
CA GLY A 128 12.90 2.97 -11.93
C GLY A 128 12.77 1.76 -10.98
N ARG A 129 12.30 1.92 -9.74
CA ARG A 129 12.27 0.87 -8.71
C ARG A 129 10.85 0.59 -8.27
N CYS A 130 10.52 -0.71 -8.04
CA CYS A 130 9.28 -1.13 -7.41
C CYS A 130 9.46 -1.42 -5.91
N ILE A 131 8.35 -1.61 -5.20
CA ILE A 131 8.36 -2.20 -3.86
C ILE A 131 8.55 -3.70 -4.01
N ASN A 132 9.42 -4.32 -3.21
CA ASN A 132 9.60 -5.77 -3.18
C ASN A 132 8.98 -6.33 -1.91
N LEU A 133 8.09 -7.31 -2.07
CA LEU A 133 7.46 -8.07 -1.00
C LEU A 133 7.93 -9.52 -1.11
N MET A 134 8.79 -9.95 -0.21
CA MET A 134 9.44 -11.25 -0.24
C MET A 134 9.00 -12.08 0.96
N VAL A 135 8.42 -13.24 0.71
CA VAL A 135 7.98 -14.21 1.72
C VAL A 135 8.98 -15.35 1.76
N TYR A 136 9.64 -15.52 2.90
CA TYR A 136 10.58 -16.60 3.19
C TYR A 136 9.96 -17.61 4.17
N PRO A 137 10.58 -18.77 4.39
CA PRO A 137 10.04 -19.77 5.33
C PRO A 137 9.83 -19.28 6.77
N ASP A 138 10.62 -18.29 7.22
CA ASP A 138 10.65 -17.80 8.61
C ASP A 138 10.44 -16.29 8.75
N LYS A 139 10.39 -15.55 7.65
CA LYS A 139 10.27 -14.09 7.67
C LYS A 139 9.56 -13.54 6.43
N ILE A 140 9.07 -12.32 6.56
CA ILE A 140 8.61 -11.49 5.45
C ILE A 140 9.51 -10.27 5.38
N VAL A 141 9.98 -9.93 4.20
CA VAL A 141 10.78 -8.73 3.93
C VAL A 141 10.03 -7.83 2.98
N ILE A 142 9.87 -6.57 3.37
CA ILE A 142 9.27 -5.53 2.53
C ILE A 142 10.33 -4.45 2.31
N ALA A 143 10.75 -4.28 1.06
CA ALA A 143 11.72 -3.27 0.66
C ALA A 143 11.07 -2.22 -0.21
N SER A 144 10.94 -1.00 0.33
CA SER A 144 10.39 0.16 -0.37
C SER A 144 11.51 1.08 -0.85
N PRO A 145 11.42 1.64 -2.07
CA PRO A 145 12.42 2.61 -2.56
C PRO A 145 12.47 3.87 -1.70
N GLY A 146 13.69 4.30 -1.40
CA GLY A 146 13.98 5.51 -0.64
C GLY A 146 14.84 5.22 0.59
N LEU A 147 15.44 6.28 1.13
CA LEU A 147 16.11 6.28 2.44
C LEU A 147 15.12 6.70 3.52
N LEU A 148 15.53 6.70 4.77
CA LEU A 148 14.76 7.30 5.86
C LEU A 148 14.46 8.77 5.51
N TYR A 149 13.26 9.23 5.85
CA TYR A 149 12.82 10.58 5.50
C TYR A 149 13.20 11.60 6.58
N GLY A 150 13.54 12.80 6.17
CA GLY A 150 13.96 13.86 7.06
C GLY A 150 15.30 13.57 7.72
N ASN A 151 15.40 13.86 9.02
CA ASN A 151 16.59 13.63 9.84
C ASN A 151 16.54 12.31 10.63
N MET A 152 15.60 11.42 10.30
CA MET A 152 15.40 10.15 11.00
C MET A 152 16.62 9.23 10.84
N THR A 153 17.09 8.67 11.95
CA THR A 153 18.17 7.66 11.99
C THR A 153 17.61 6.27 12.26
N LEU A 154 18.44 5.23 12.06
CA LEU A 154 18.05 3.86 12.43
C LEU A 154 17.82 3.71 13.95
N GLU A 155 18.53 4.46 14.77
CA GLU A 155 18.39 4.45 16.22
C GLU A 155 17.04 5.04 16.66
N ASP A 156 16.53 6.03 15.90
CA ASP A 156 15.22 6.62 16.17
C ASP A 156 14.06 5.62 15.96
N LEU A 157 14.23 4.64 15.07
CA LEU A 157 13.20 3.62 14.82
C LEU A 157 13.00 2.66 16.00
N ASP A 158 14.03 2.46 16.82
CA ASP A 158 13.99 1.59 18.02
C ASP A 158 13.40 2.30 19.24
N THR A 159 13.22 3.62 19.17
CA THR A 159 12.70 4.42 20.27
C THR A 159 11.21 4.72 20.10
N ALA A 160 10.39 4.48 21.13
CA ALA A 160 8.95 4.74 21.12
C ALA A 160 8.55 6.23 20.98
N GLY A 161 9.52 7.12 20.83
CA GLY A 161 9.33 8.57 20.82
C GLY A 161 9.71 9.29 19.51
N TYR A 162 9.93 8.58 18.41
CA TYR A 162 10.28 9.23 17.15
C TYR A 162 9.12 10.06 16.58
N SER A 163 9.45 11.20 16.00
CA SER A 163 8.49 12.03 15.27
C SER A 163 8.01 11.30 14.02
N ARG A 164 6.70 11.13 13.86
CA ARG A 164 6.10 10.53 12.67
C ARG A 164 6.16 11.52 11.50
N GLU A 165 7.32 11.65 10.90
CA GLU A 165 7.46 12.41 9.67
C GLU A 165 6.88 11.61 8.49
N VAL A 166 5.88 12.18 7.84
CA VAL A 166 5.22 11.54 6.68
C VAL A 166 5.89 12.03 5.40
N ARG A 167 6.49 11.11 4.62
CA ARG A 167 7.14 11.45 3.35
C ARG A 167 6.15 11.98 2.30
N ASN A 168 4.96 11.39 2.23
CA ASN A 168 3.94 11.70 1.23
C ASN A 168 2.62 12.15 1.90
N PRO A 169 2.59 13.35 2.54
CA PRO A 169 1.42 13.79 3.30
C PRO A 169 0.16 13.90 2.42
N ALA A 170 0.28 14.30 1.15
CA ALA A 170 -0.85 14.39 0.25
C ALA A 170 -1.52 13.02 0.02
N ILE A 171 -0.74 11.94 -0.14
CA ILE A 171 -1.28 10.58 -0.30
C ILE A 171 -1.95 10.12 1.01
N THR A 172 -1.29 10.34 2.15
CA THR A 172 -1.83 9.94 3.47
C THR A 172 -3.15 10.64 3.75
N ASN A 173 -3.21 11.96 3.60
CA ASN A 173 -4.42 12.76 3.82
C ASN A 173 -5.55 12.34 2.87
N SER A 174 -5.22 12.00 1.62
CA SER A 174 -6.20 11.54 0.63
C SER A 174 -6.82 10.19 1.01
N LEU A 175 -6.02 9.25 1.52
CA LEU A 175 -6.53 7.96 1.99
C LEU A 175 -7.37 8.10 3.27
N GLU A 176 -6.97 8.97 4.20
CA GLU A 176 -7.75 9.28 5.40
C GLU A 176 -9.10 9.91 5.03
N PHE A 177 -9.11 10.83 4.07
CA PHE A 177 -10.34 11.43 3.57
C PHE A 177 -11.30 10.37 3.00
N LEU A 178 -10.81 9.44 2.16
CA LEU A 178 -11.64 8.37 1.60
C LEU A 178 -12.16 7.43 2.70
N SER A 179 -11.32 7.02 3.64
CA SER A 179 -11.74 6.14 4.74
C SER A 179 -12.82 6.76 5.63
N GLN A 180 -12.76 8.08 5.85
CA GLN A 180 -13.78 8.81 6.60
C GLN A 180 -15.10 8.93 5.83
N THR A 181 -15.06 9.06 4.49
CA THR A 181 -16.27 9.14 3.66
C THR A 181 -16.96 7.79 3.55
N GLU A 182 -16.22 6.69 3.42
CA GLU A 182 -16.77 5.33 3.41
C GLU A 182 -17.46 5.00 4.74
N ASN A 183 -16.85 5.34 5.88
CA ASN A 183 -17.44 5.09 7.20
C ASN A 183 -18.71 5.93 7.46
N LYS A 184 -18.84 7.12 6.86
CA LYS A 184 -20.07 7.95 6.94
C LYS A 184 -21.19 7.45 6.04
N GLY A 185 -20.86 6.77 4.93
CA GLY A 185 -21.85 6.20 4.00
C GLY A 185 -22.58 4.98 4.54
N THR A 186 -22.10 4.32 5.56
CA THR A 186 -22.75 3.14 6.17
C THR A 186 -23.78 3.49 7.27
N GLY A 187 -23.96 4.77 7.58
CA GLY A 187 -24.85 5.26 8.65
C GLY A 187 -26.28 5.60 8.23
N ILE A 188 -26.68 5.35 6.98
CA ILE A 188 -28.06 5.57 6.51
C ILE A 188 -28.66 4.21 6.12
N ARG A 189 -29.20 3.51 7.11
CA ARG A 189 -30.27 2.51 6.97
C ARG A 189 -31.33 2.76 8.01
#